data_198f6ec97bbced668c07974ea7f755e0
#
_entry.id   198f6ec97bbced668c07974ea7f755e0
#
_cell.length_a   1.000
_cell.length_b   1.000
_cell.length_c   1.000
_cell.angle_alpha   90.00
_cell.angle_beta   90.00
_cell.angle_gamma   90.00
#
_symmetry.space_group_name_H-M   'P 1'
#
loop_
_entity.id
_entity.type
_entity.pdbx_description
1 polymer ?
#
loop_
_entity_poly.entity_id
_entity_poly.type
_entity_poly.pdbx_seq_one_letter_code
_entity_poly.pdbx_strand_id
1 'polypeptide(L)'
;HLYFDLKDDRAVIAAISWKGQVAKMQVRPEEGMEVVATGRMTTFPGQSKYQLVVDDVALAGAGALMAMVEKRKAALQAEGLFDASRKKPIPYLPKVIGVVTSPSGAVIRDILHRLRDRFPRHVLIWPVAVQGQDCAAQVAAAIRGFNAIEPGGRIPRPDVLIVARGGGSLEDLWGFNEDIVVRAAAESAIPLISAVGHETDTTLIDYAADLRAPTPTAAAELAVPVRLELLATL
;
A
#
# COMPACT_ATOMS: atom_id res chain seq x y z
N HIS A 1 12.92 -20.77 -11.12
CA HIS A 1 13.07 -21.48 -9.85
C HIS A 1 13.64 -20.54 -8.81
N LEU A 2 13.25 -20.70 -7.56
CA LEU A 2 13.81 -20.01 -6.42
C LEU A 2 14.55 -21.03 -5.57
N TYR A 3 15.84 -20.75 -5.28
CA TYR A 3 16.68 -21.56 -4.40
C TYR A 3 17.00 -20.72 -3.18
N PHE A 4 16.85 -21.31 -2.00
CA PHE A 4 17.13 -20.66 -0.72
C PHE A 4 17.38 -21.69 0.37
N ASP A 5 17.96 -21.27 1.48
CA ASP A 5 18.19 -22.10 2.64
C ASP A 5 17.21 -21.69 3.75
N LEU A 6 16.55 -22.67 4.34
CA LEU A 6 15.78 -22.51 5.57
C LEU A 6 16.66 -22.95 6.73
N LYS A 7 16.80 -22.09 7.73
CA LYS A 7 17.57 -22.41 8.93
C LYS A 7 16.80 -22.08 10.19
N ASP A 8 16.99 -22.91 11.20
CA ASP A 8 16.65 -22.60 12.58
C ASP A 8 17.94 -22.43 13.41
N ASP A 9 17.82 -22.44 14.75
CA ASP A 9 18.95 -22.28 15.66
C ASP A 9 19.95 -23.45 15.61
N ARG A 10 19.59 -24.59 14.99
CA ARG A 10 20.32 -25.86 15.08
C ARG A 10 20.63 -26.51 13.73
N ALA A 11 19.87 -26.19 12.70
CA ALA A 11 19.93 -26.89 11.42
C ALA A 11 19.70 -25.96 10.22
N VAL A 12 20.19 -26.39 9.07
CA VAL A 12 19.97 -25.76 7.78
C VAL A 12 19.46 -26.81 6.80
N ILE A 13 18.42 -26.47 6.03
CA ILE A 13 17.91 -27.29 4.95
C ILE A 13 17.83 -26.52 3.66
N ALA A 14 18.37 -27.06 2.56
CA ALA A 14 18.22 -26.49 1.23
C ALA A 14 16.76 -26.59 0.79
N ALA A 15 16.24 -25.52 0.22
CA ALA A 15 14.88 -25.42 -0.26
C ALA A 15 14.84 -24.97 -1.73
N ILE A 16 13.90 -25.51 -2.49
CA ILE A 16 13.64 -25.12 -3.87
C ILE A 16 12.15 -24.90 -4.08
N SER A 17 11.78 -23.86 -4.78
CA SER A 17 10.44 -23.68 -5.30
C SER A 17 10.46 -23.52 -6.81
N TRP A 18 9.57 -24.23 -7.50
CA TRP A 18 9.47 -24.20 -8.96
C TRP A 18 8.86 -22.88 -9.45
N LYS A 19 9.26 -22.42 -10.64
CA LYS A 19 8.80 -21.14 -11.22
C LYS A 19 7.28 -20.97 -11.18
N GLY A 20 6.51 -22.04 -11.43
CA GLY A 20 5.06 -22.01 -11.38
C GLY A 20 4.47 -21.82 -9.97
N GLN A 21 5.16 -22.31 -8.94
CA GLN A 21 4.76 -22.13 -7.53
C GLN A 21 5.19 -20.76 -7.01
N VAL A 22 6.40 -20.32 -7.34
CA VAL A 22 6.89 -18.98 -7.00
C VAL A 22 5.94 -17.88 -7.49
N ALA A 23 5.35 -18.07 -8.67
CA ALA A 23 4.36 -17.13 -9.22
C ALA A 23 3.02 -17.11 -8.46
N LYS A 24 2.75 -18.15 -7.65
CA LYS A 24 1.51 -18.28 -6.86
C LYS A 24 1.72 -17.95 -5.37
N MET A 25 2.98 -17.86 -4.91
CA MET A 25 3.30 -17.55 -3.53
C MET A 25 2.79 -16.18 -3.14
N GLN A 26 2.10 -16.11 -2.02
CA GLN A 26 1.67 -14.84 -1.41
C GLN A 26 2.85 -14.07 -0.82
N VAL A 27 3.83 -14.79 -0.32
CA VAL A 27 5.04 -14.24 0.27
C VAL A 27 6.25 -14.80 -0.46
N ARG A 28 7.08 -13.92 -0.98
CA ARG A 28 8.38 -14.31 -1.54
C ARG A 28 9.41 -14.26 -0.41
N PRO A 29 10.06 -15.41 -0.07
CA PRO A 29 11.02 -15.43 1.02
C PRO A 29 12.22 -14.54 0.71
N GLU A 30 12.63 -13.75 1.70
CA GLU A 30 13.82 -12.90 1.70
C GLU A 30 14.69 -13.25 2.89
N GLU A 31 15.97 -12.89 2.82
CA GLU A 31 16.93 -13.15 3.89
C GLU A 31 16.52 -12.46 5.20
N GLY A 32 16.49 -13.24 6.27
CA GLY A 32 16.10 -12.79 7.61
C GLY A 32 14.60 -12.90 7.92
N MET A 33 13.79 -13.41 6.99
CA MET A 33 12.38 -13.72 7.27
C MET A 33 12.24 -14.97 8.13
N GLU A 34 11.38 -14.89 9.14
CA GLU A 34 10.85 -16.06 9.83
C GLU A 34 9.61 -16.57 9.08
N VAL A 35 9.69 -17.80 8.57
CA VAL A 35 8.67 -18.35 7.67
C VAL A 35 8.23 -19.75 8.06
N VAL A 36 6.99 -20.09 7.74
CA VAL A 36 6.49 -21.47 7.69
C VAL A 36 6.48 -21.90 6.24
N ALA A 37 7.40 -22.77 5.87
CA ALA A 37 7.44 -23.35 4.54
C ALA A 37 6.67 -24.69 4.52
N THR A 38 5.71 -24.78 3.60
CA THR A 38 4.95 -26.02 3.36
C THR A 38 5.45 -26.66 2.07
N GLY A 39 5.76 -27.97 2.13
CA GLY A 39 6.30 -28.64 0.97
C GLY A 39 6.59 -30.12 1.23
N ARG A 40 7.34 -30.72 0.32
CA ARG A 40 7.72 -32.15 0.39
C ARG A 40 9.21 -32.31 0.53
N MET A 41 9.62 -33.17 1.46
CA MET A 41 11.00 -33.58 1.56
C MET A 41 11.39 -34.48 0.39
N THR A 42 12.55 -34.22 -0.19
CA THR A 42 13.13 -35.03 -1.25
C THR A 42 14.63 -35.19 -1.02
N THR A 43 15.23 -36.18 -1.69
CA THR A 43 16.67 -36.34 -1.73
C THR A 43 17.17 -36.03 -3.14
N PHE A 44 18.29 -35.32 -3.24
CA PHE A 44 18.93 -35.13 -4.52
C PHE A 44 19.73 -36.36 -4.93
N PRO A 45 19.38 -37.06 -6.02
CA PRO A 45 20.11 -38.23 -6.46
C PRO A 45 21.60 -37.90 -6.70
N GLY A 46 22.48 -38.66 -6.08
CA GLY A 46 23.93 -38.53 -6.25
C GLY A 46 24.67 -37.73 -5.18
N GLN A 47 23.98 -37.03 -4.25
CA GLN A 47 24.64 -36.25 -3.20
C GLN A 47 24.19 -36.56 -1.78
N SER A 48 23.28 -37.48 -1.54
CA SER A 48 22.70 -37.79 -0.21
C SER A 48 22.25 -36.55 0.59
N LYS A 49 21.84 -35.48 -0.10
CA LYS A 49 21.33 -34.25 0.51
C LYS A 49 19.83 -34.28 0.58
N TYR A 50 19.30 -33.97 1.76
CA TYR A 50 17.87 -33.65 1.90
C TYR A 50 17.59 -32.26 1.39
N GLN A 51 16.45 -32.12 0.71
CA GLN A 51 15.98 -30.87 0.17
C GLN A 51 14.46 -30.74 0.38
N LEU A 52 13.98 -29.55 0.69
CA LEU A 52 12.55 -29.26 0.75
C LEU A 52 12.10 -28.67 -0.59
N VAL A 53 11.18 -29.37 -1.27
CA VAL A 53 10.46 -28.80 -2.42
C VAL A 53 9.28 -28.04 -1.87
N VAL A 54 9.38 -26.72 -1.90
CA VAL A 54 8.43 -25.79 -1.27
C VAL A 54 7.28 -25.52 -2.21
N ASP A 55 6.07 -25.82 -1.77
CA ASP A 55 4.82 -25.55 -2.45
C ASP A 55 4.25 -24.18 -2.06
N ASP A 56 4.40 -23.77 -0.79
CA ASP A 56 3.96 -22.47 -0.28
C ASP A 56 4.84 -21.98 0.87
N VAL A 57 4.89 -20.65 1.05
CA VAL A 57 5.60 -19.95 2.12
C VAL A 57 4.66 -18.96 2.77
N ALA A 58 4.44 -19.10 4.07
CA ALA A 58 3.73 -18.14 4.90
C ALA A 58 4.70 -17.51 5.92
N LEU A 59 4.44 -16.29 6.31
CA LEU A 59 5.23 -15.66 7.38
C LEU A 59 4.89 -16.28 8.72
N ALA A 60 5.93 -16.55 9.53
CA ALA A 60 5.79 -17.06 10.88
C ALA A 60 5.56 -15.88 11.86
N GLY A 61 4.33 -15.37 11.87
CA GLY A 61 3.87 -14.39 12.86
C GLY A 61 4.08 -12.91 12.51
N ALA A 62 3.33 -12.05 13.21
CA ALA A 62 3.32 -10.60 13.03
C ALA A 62 4.70 -9.94 13.26
N GLY A 63 5.57 -10.55 14.06
CA GLY A 63 6.89 -10.00 14.36
C GLY A 63 7.83 -9.95 13.16
N ALA A 64 7.82 -10.98 12.30
CA ALA A 64 8.66 -11.00 11.10
C ALA A 64 8.19 -9.95 10.06
N LEU A 65 6.88 -9.79 9.89
CA LEU A 65 6.29 -8.73 9.07
C LEU A 65 6.69 -7.35 9.56
N MET A 66 6.59 -7.11 10.86
CA MET A 66 6.98 -5.82 11.45
C MET A 66 8.48 -5.53 11.25
N ALA A 67 9.36 -6.52 11.44
CA ALA A 67 10.79 -6.36 11.18
C ALA A 67 11.09 -5.98 9.72
N MET A 68 10.35 -6.55 8.76
CA MET A 68 10.47 -6.18 7.35
C MET A 68 10.00 -4.76 7.08
N VAL A 69 8.86 -4.35 7.66
CA VAL A 69 8.36 -2.98 7.52
C VAL A 69 9.39 -1.99 8.07
N GLU A 70 9.98 -2.26 9.26
CA GLU A 70 10.99 -1.40 9.86
C GLU A 70 12.29 -1.32 9.01
N LYS A 71 12.76 -2.46 8.48
CA LYS A 71 13.91 -2.48 7.56
C LYS A 71 13.64 -1.65 6.31
N ARG A 72 12.48 -1.82 5.69
CA ARG A 72 12.08 -1.07 4.50
C ARG A 72 11.91 0.42 4.81
N LYS A 73 11.28 0.74 5.94
CA LYS A 73 11.15 2.11 6.42
C LYS A 73 12.49 2.82 6.55
N ALA A 74 13.46 2.17 7.20
CA ALA A 74 14.80 2.72 7.37
C ALA A 74 15.50 2.99 6.02
N ALA A 75 15.37 2.08 5.05
CA ALA A 75 15.93 2.26 3.71
C ALA A 75 15.30 3.44 2.97
N LEU A 76 13.96 3.52 2.93
CA LEU A 76 13.22 4.59 2.25
C LEU A 76 13.43 5.95 2.92
N GLN A 77 13.60 5.97 4.24
CA GLN A 77 13.93 7.17 5.00
C GLN A 77 15.35 7.64 4.69
N ALA A 78 16.31 6.74 4.56
CA ALA A 78 17.69 7.08 4.16
C ALA A 78 17.76 7.69 2.75
N GLU A 79 16.83 7.34 1.86
CA GLU A 79 16.66 7.94 0.55
C GLU A 79 15.94 9.31 0.59
N GLY A 80 15.49 9.77 1.76
CA GLY A 80 14.77 11.04 1.92
C GLY A 80 13.33 11.05 1.43
N LEU A 81 12.71 9.88 1.20
CA LEU A 81 11.34 9.83 0.67
C LEU A 81 10.28 10.31 1.67
N PHE A 82 10.62 10.38 2.95
CA PHE A 82 9.74 10.84 4.04
C PHE A 82 10.02 12.26 4.51
N ASP A 83 10.94 12.96 3.85
CA ASP A 83 11.35 14.30 4.27
C ASP A 83 10.18 15.29 4.26
N ALA A 84 10.09 16.09 5.31
CA ALA A 84 9.05 17.11 5.44
C ALA A 84 9.10 18.15 4.31
N SER A 85 10.28 18.40 3.73
CA SER A 85 10.48 19.30 2.59
C SER A 85 9.80 18.83 1.31
N ARG A 86 9.47 17.56 1.21
CA ARG A 86 8.75 16.99 0.05
C ARG A 86 7.23 17.15 0.17
N LYS A 87 6.71 17.43 1.37
CA LYS A 87 5.27 17.50 1.62
C LYS A 87 4.66 18.73 0.99
N LYS A 88 3.62 18.50 0.20
CA LYS A 88 2.84 19.53 -0.47
C LYS A 88 1.62 19.90 0.38
N PRO A 89 1.26 21.18 0.46
CA PRO A 89 0.03 21.60 1.12
C PRO A 89 -1.19 21.02 0.39
N ILE A 90 -2.16 20.55 1.16
CA ILE A 90 -3.46 20.14 0.60
C ILE A 90 -4.20 21.40 0.16
N PRO A 91 -4.73 21.44 -1.08
CA PRO A 91 -5.47 22.61 -1.56
C PRO A 91 -6.74 22.84 -0.72
N TYR A 92 -6.95 24.07 -0.29
CA TYR A 92 -8.08 24.41 0.61
C TYR A 92 -9.44 24.08 0.00
N LEU A 93 -9.61 24.30 -1.32
CA LEU A 93 -10.88 24.11 -2.03
C LEU A 93 -10.64 23.41 -3.37
N PRO A 94 -10.31 22.09 -3.37
CA PRO A 94 -10.08 21.36 -4.61
C PRO A 94 -11.35 21.31 -5.46
N LYS A 95 -11.21 21.41 -6.78
CA LYS A 95 -12.32 21.24 -7.73
C LYS A 95 -12.59 19.77 -8.01
N VAL A 96 -11.51 19.00 -8.14
CA VAL A 96 -11.54 17.57 -8.49
C VAL A 96 -10.72 16.78 -7.47
N ILE A 97 -11.31 15.74 -6.93
CA ILE A 97 -10.68 14.80 -5.98
C ILE A 97 -10.52 13.46 -6.67
N GLY A 98 -9.28 12.96 -6.76
CA GLY A 98 -8.99 11.61 -7.21
C GLY A 98 -9.02 10.64 -6.03
N VAL A 99 -9.73 9.52 -6.15
CA VAL A 99 -9.80 8.49 -5.10
C VAL A 99 -9.31 7.17 -5.64
N VAL A 100 -8.27 6.63 -5.01
CA VAL A 100 -7.70 5.30 -5.29
C VAL A 100 -8.20 4.35 -4.21
N THR A 101 -9.14 3.48 -4.55
CA THR A 101 -9.75 2.52 -3.62
C THR A 101 -10.51 1.42 -4.37
N SER A 102 -11.04 0.45 -3.62
CA SER A 102 -11.96 -0.56 -4.19
C SER A 102 -13.32 0.09 -4.55
N PRO A 103 -13.87 -0.19 -5.74
CA PRO A 103 -15.10 0.43 -6.21
C PRO A 103 -16.36 -0.07 -5.49
N SER A 104 -16.29 -1.23 -4.84
CA SER A 104 -17.46 -1.91 -4.22
C SER A 104 -17.47 -1.84 -2.69
N GLY A 105 -16.44 -1.27 -2.06
CA GLY A 105 -16.28 -1.24 -0.61
C GLY A 105 -17.16 -0.21 0.11
N ALA A 106 -17.26 -0.35 1.44
CA ALA A 106 -17.87 0.68 2.30
C ALA A 106 -17.09 1.99 2.22
N VAL A 107 -15.77 1.89 2.12
CA VAL A 107 -14.83 3.02 2.10
C VAL A 107 -15.21 4.10 1.09
N ILE A 108 -15.47 3.72 -0.17
CA ILE A 108 -15.83 4.70 -1.20
C ILE A 108 -17.19 5.34 -0.93
N ARG A 109 -18.15 4.59 -0.39
CA ARG A 109 -19.47 5.12 -0.02
C ARG A 109 -19.34 6.13 1.13
N ASP A 110 -18.51 5.84 2.12
CA ASP A 110 -18.27 6.71 3.27
C ASP A 110 -17.60 8.02 2.83
N ILE A 111 -16.59 7.95 1.96
CA ILE A 111 -15.93 9.12 1.38
C ILE A 111 -16.94 9.97 0.61
N LEU A 112 -17.72 9.38 -0.30
CA LEU A 112 -18.70 10.10 -1.12
C LEU A 112 -19.81 10.72 -0.27
N HIS A 113 -20.30 9.99 0.74
CA HIS A 113 -21.29 10.50 1.69
C HIS A 113 -20.75 11.72 2.44
N ARG A 114 -19.54 11.61 2.99
CA ARG A 114 -18.91 12.70 3.74
C ARG A 114 -18.62 13.94 2.87
N LEU A 115 -18.13 13.74 1.66
CA LEU A 115 -17.93 14.86 0.71
C LEU A 115 -19.25 15.54 0.34
N ARG A 116 -20.33 14.77 0.15
CA ARG A 116 -21.66 15.31 -0.17
C ARG A 116 -22.17 16.21 0.97
N ASP A 117 -22.03 15.74 2.20
CA ASP A 117 -22.53 16.49 3.37
C ASP A 117 -21.70 17.73 3.66
N ARG A 118 -20.37 17.63 3.51
CA ARG A 118 -19.46 18.69 3.91
C ARG A 118 -19.26 19.74 2.82
N PHE A 119 -18.86 19.30 1.64
CA PHE A 119 -18.72 20.14 0.45
C PHE A 119 -18.68 19.29 -0.82
N PRO A 120 -19.77 19.21 -1.59
CA PRO A 120 -19.80 18.41 -2.82
C PRO A 120 -18.73 18.83 -3.83
N ARG A 121 -17.96 17.86 -4.32
CA ARG A 121 -16.91 18.04 -5.32
C ARG A 121 -17.00 16.97 -6.40
N HIS A 122 -16.36 17.23 -7.53
CA HIS A 122 -16.19 16.24 -8.56
C HIS A 122 -15.20 15.18 -8.08
N VAL A 123 -15.61 13.91 -8.06
CA VAL A 123 -14.79 12.78 -7.62
C VAL A 123 -14.52 11.87 -8.80
N LEU A 124 -13.24 11.63 -9.07
CA LEU A 124 -12.77 10.60 -10.00
C LEU A 124 -12.29 9.39 -9.19
N ILE A 125 -12.85 8.23 -9.49
CA ILE A 125 -12.46 6.99 -8.83
C ILE A 125 -11.56 6.18 -9.76
N TRP A 126 -10.38 5.79 -9.26
CA TRP A 126 -9.54 4.80 -9.91
C TRP A 126 -9.69 3.49 -9.14
N PRO A 127 -10.42 2.52 -9.70
CA PRO A 127 -10.70 1.28 -9.02
C PRO A 127 -9.45 0.39 -8.95
N VAL A 128 -9.13 -0.09 -7.75
CA VAL A 128 -7.96 -0.96 -7.49
C VAL A 128 -8.31 -2.08 -6.51
N ALA A 129 -7.53 -3.16 -6.55
CA ALA A 129 -7.47 -4.10 -5.44
C ALA A 129 -6.78 -3.42 -4.25
N VAL A 130 -7.42 -3.48 -3.07
CA VAL A 130 -6.91 -2.86 -1.83
C VAL A 130 -6.32 -3.88 -0.86
N GLN A 131 -6.16 -5.13 -1.28
CA GLN A 131 -5.51 -6.24 -0.58
C GLN A 131 -5.08 -7.32 -1.58
N GLY A 132 -4.25 -8.26 -1.15
CA GLY A 132 -3.74 -9.35 -1.99
C GLY A 132 -2.59 -8.92 -2.90
N GLN A 133 -2.16 -9.84 -3.77
CA GLN A 133 -0.93 -9.70 -4.57
C GLN A 133 -0.95 -8.52 -5.55
N ASP A 134 -2.11 -8.18 -6.09
CA ASP A 134 -2.24 -7.13 -7.09
C ASP A 134 -2.35 -5.72 -6.49
N CYS A 135 -2.56 -5.62 -5.17
CA CYS A 135 -2.81 -4.35 -4.48
C CYS A 135 -1.70 -3.32 -4.77
N ALA A 136 -0.47 -3.65 -4.48
CA ALA A 136 0.64 -2.71 -4.61
C ALA A 136 0.83 -2.20 -6.05
N ALA A 137 0.80 -3.11 -7.03
CA ALA A 137 0.97 -2.76 -8.43
C ALA A 137 -0.16 -1.86 -8.93
N GLN A 138 -1.42 -2.19 -8.58
CA GLN A 138 -2.59 -1.42 -9.01
C GLN A 138 -2.65 -0.04 -8.32
N VAL A 139 -2.35 0.05 -7.02
CA VAL A 139 -2.32 1.32 -6.29
C VAL A 139 -1.24 2.24 -6.85
N ALA A 140 -0.02 1.75 -7.06
CA ALA A 140 1.06 2.52 -7.65
C ALA A 140 0.74 2.99 -9.06
N ALA A 141 0.15 2.11 -9.89
CA ALA A 141 -0.29 2.46 -11.24
C ALA A 141 -1.38 3.53 -11.24
N ALA A 142 -2.35 3.46 -10.30
CA ALA A 142 -3.41 4.44 -10.17
C ALA A 142 -2.87 5.83 -9.77
N ILE A 143 -1.95 5.89 -8.79
CA ILE A 143 -1.32 7.16 -8.39
C ILE A 143 -0.58 7.77 -9.59
N ARG A 144 0.25 6.99 -10.28
CA ARG A 144 0.98 7.45 -11.47
C ARG A 144 0.03 7.83 -12.61
N GLY A 145 -1.05 7.08 -12.80
CA GLY A 145 -2.05 7.34 -13.81
C GLY A 145 -2.77 8.67 -13.61
N PHE A 146 -3.19 9.00 -12.38
CA PHE A 146 -3.73 10.32 -12.06
C PHE A 146 -2.72 11.44 -12.33
N ASN A 147 -1.45 11.21 -12.00
CA ASN A 147 -0.38 12.17 -12.26
C ASN A 147 -0.10 12.38 -13.76
N ALA A 148 -0.36 11.38 -14.60
CA ALA A 148 -0.19 11.43 -16.04
C ALA A 148 -1.36 12.14 -16.78
N ILE A 149 -2.47 12.44 -16.09
CA ILE A 149 -3.57 13.20 -16.69
C ILE A 149 -3.09 14.62 -17.00
N GLU A 150 -3.20 15.02 -18.27
CA GLU A 150 -2.82 16.36 -18.71
C GLU A 150 -3.82 17.42 -18.21
N PRO A 151 -3.33 18.56 -17.67
CA PRO A 151 -4.19 19.69 -17.32
C PRO A 151 -4.95 20.20 -18.54
N GLY A 152 -6.26 20.40 -18.40
CA GLY A 152 -7.11 20.88 -19.51
C GLY A 152 -7.53 19.80 -20.51
N GLY A 153 -7.14 18.54 -20.28
CA GLY A 153 -7.58 17.40 -21.07
C GLY A 153 -9.07 17.07 -20.91
N ARG A 154 -9.51 16.03 -21.64
CA ARG A 154 -10.90 15.56 -21.60
C ARG A 154 -11.32 15.06 -20.21
N ILE A 155 -10.39 14.46 -19.49
CA ILE A 155 -10.58 14.03 -18.10
C ILE A 155 -9.92 15.10 -17.23
N PRO A 156 -10.61 15.71 -16.28
CA PRO A 156 -10.02 16.73 -15.43
C PRO A 156 -8.98 16.10 -14.50
N ARG A 157 -7.79 16.72 -14.44
CA ARG A 157 -6.73 16.30 -13.51
C ARG A 157 -7.18 16.59 -12.07
N PRO A 158 -7.03 15.62 -11.13
CA PRO A 158 -7.31 15.88 -9.72
C PRO A 158 -6.40 16.96 -9.11
N ASP A 159 -6.96 17.76 -8.21
CA ASP A 159 -6.21 18.74 -7.41
C ASP A 159 -5.63 18.08 -6.14
N VAL A 160 -6.23 16.98 -5.69
CA VAL A 160 -5.80 16.18 -4.54
C VAL A 160 -6.15 14.71 -4.76
N LEU A 161 -5.29 13.81 -4.28
CA LEU A 161 -5.54 12.37 -4.27
C LEU A 161 -5.87 11.88 -2.87
N ILE A 162 -6.78 10.92 -2.76
CA ILE A 162 -7.04 10.15 -1.56
C ILE A 162 -6.76 8.68 -1.89
N VAL A 163 -5.80 8.07 -1.21
CA VAL A 163 -5.58 6.62 -1.24
C VAL A 163 -6.21 6.04 0.00
N ALA A 164 -7.23 5.22 -0.16
CA ALA A 164 -8.05 4.81 0.96
C ALA A 164 -8.32 3.31 1.01
N ARG A 165 -8.22 2.76 2.23
CA ARG A 165 -8.60 1.40 2.59
C ARG A 165 -9.02 1.37 4.05
N GLY A 166 -10.09 0.67 4.36
CA GLY A 166 -10.54 0.47 5.76
C GLY A 166 -9.52 -0.31 6.59
N GLY A 167 -9.81 -0.58 7.85
CA GLY A 167 -8.95 -1.38 8.73
C GLY A 167 -8.77 -2.82 8.25
N GLY A 168 -7.80 -3.53 8.83
CA GLY A 168 -7.47 -4.91 8.54
C GLY A 168 -6.20 -5.34 9.24
N SER A 169 -5.83 -6.61 9.10
CA SER A 169 -4.58 -7.13 9.63
C SER A 169 -3.37 -6.51 8.92
N LEU A 170 -2.18 -6.69 9.48
CA LEU A 170 -0.93 -6.24 8.86
C LEU A 170 -0.73 -6.86 7.47
N GLU A 171 -1.13 -8.12 7.31
CA GLU A 171 -1.10 -8.85 6.03
C GLU A 171 -2.05 -8.21 5.01
N ASP A 172 -3.25 -7.81 5.44
CA ASP A 172 -4.23 -7.14 4.59
C ASP A 172 -3.74 -5.77 4.10
N LEU A 173 -2.98 -5.06 4.96
CA LEU A 173 -2.42 -3.75 4.66
C LEU A 173 -1.06 -3.81 3.97
N TRP A 174 -0.52 -5.03 3.76
CA TRP A 174 0.84 -5.24 3.27
C TRP A 174 1.15 -4.48 1.98
N GLY A 175 0.22 -4.45 1.03
CA GLY A 175 0.40 -3.77 -0.25
C GLY A 175 0.76 -2.28 -0.12
N PHE A 176 0.33 -1.62 0.96
CA PHE A 176 0.64 -0.21 1.23
C PHE A 176 2.00 0.01 1.91
N ASN A 177 2.67 -1.09 2.29
CA ASN A 177 4.06 -1.11 2.76
C ASN A 177 5.05 -1.45 1.63
N GLU A 178 4.58 -1.71 0.41
CA GLU A 178 5.42 -2.04 -0.72
C GLU A 178 6.15 -0.80 -1.27
N ASP A 179 7.43 -0.98 -1.59
CA ASP A 179 8.33 0.06 -2.10
C ASP A 179 7.74 0.82 -3.29
N ILE A 180 7.12 0.10 -4.22
CA ILE A 180 6.53 0.68 -5.43
C ILE A 180 5.40 1.68 -5.12
N VAL A 181 4.62 1.44 -4.05
CA VAL A 181 3.52 2.30 -3.61
C VAL A 181 4.06 3.54 -2.92
N VAL A 182 5.03 3.34 -2.03
CA VAL A 182 5.70 4.43 -1.30
C VAL A 182 6.36 5.40 -2.26
N ARG A 183 7.09 4.89 -3.26
CA ARG A 183 7.72 5.72 -4.30
C ARG A 183 6.68 6.46 -5.13
N ALA A 184 5.62 5.79 -5.57
CA ALA A 184 4.56 6.44 -6.32
C ALA A 184 3.91 7.59 -5.53
N ALA A 185 3.71 7.43 -4.22
CA ALA A 185 3.18 8.49 -3.35
C ALA A 185 4.17 9.64 -3.19
N ALA A 186 5.45 9.36 -2.91
CA ALA A 186 6.49 10.36 -2.73
C ALA A 186 6.79 11.17 -4.02
N GLU A 187 6.65 10.53 -5.19
CA GLU A 187 6.87 11.13 -6.52
C GLU A 187 5.62 11.85 -7.05
N SER A 188 4.46 11.69 -6.40
CA SER A 188 3.23 12.32 -6.87
C SER A 188 3.37 13.84 -6.91
N ALA A 189 3.10 14.46 -8.06
CA ALA A 189 3.02 15.91 -8.20
C ALA A 189 1.70 16.47 -7.66
N ILE A 190 0.66 15.62 -7.58
CA ILE A 190 -0.64 15.95 -6.99
C ILE A 190 -0.54 15.68 -5.49
N PRO A 191 -0.93 16.62 -4.60
CA PRO A 191 -0.99 16.38 -3.16
C PRO A 191 -1.80 15.12 -2.83
N LEU A 192 -1.28 14.28 -1.93
CA LEU A 192 -1.84 12.97 -1.63
C LEU A 192 -2.14 12.83 -0.14
N ILE A 193 -3.38 12.44 0.16
CA ILE A 193 -3.85 12.05 1.49
C ILE A 193 -3.87 10.53 1.56
N SER A 194 -3.13 9.94 2.51
CA SER A 194 -3.25 8.52 2.84
C SER A 194 -4.30 8.33 3.94
N ALA A 195 -5.20 7.38 3.72
CA ALA A 195 -6.24 6.96 4.65
C ALA A 195 -6.31 5.43 4.66
N VAL A 196 -5.21 4.81 5.04
CA VAL A 196 -5.04 3.35 5.05
C VAL A 196 -5.04 2.86 6.49
N GLY A 197 -5.91 1.88 6.79
CA GLY A 197 -6.06 1.35 8.14
C GLY A 197 -6.87 2.24 9.08
N HIS A 198 -6.70 2.02 10.38
CA HIS A 198 -7.26 2.82 11.45
C HIS A 198 -6.16 3.67 12.10
N GLU A 199 -6.51 4.40 13.16
CA GLU A 199 -5.61 5.33 13.85
C GLU A 199 -4.29 4.69 14.31
N THR A 200 -4.35 3.43 14.75
CA THR A 200 -3.20 2.65 15.23
C THR A 200 -2.38 1.99 14.11
N ASP A 201 -2.97 1.82 12.92
CA ASP A 201 -2.38 1.05 11.82
C ASP A 201 -1.61 2.00 10.90
N THR A 202 -0.32 2.19 11.14
CA THR A 202 0.51 3.03 10.27
C THR A 202 1.21 2.18 9.23
N THR A 203 1.06 2.56 7.96
CA THR A 203 1.72 1.94 6.81
C THR A 203 2.78 2.86 6.20
N LEU A 204 3.66 2.32 5.35
CA LEU A 204 4.76 3.11 4.79
C LEU A 204 4.29 4.21 3.82
N ILE A 205 3.14 4.03 3.16
CA ILE A 205 2.55 5.10 2.34
C ILE A 205 2.19 6.32 3.19
N ASP A 206 1.84 6.16 4.47
CA ASP A 206 1.49 7.26 5.37
C ASP A 206 2.66 8.20 5.61
N TYR A 207 3.88 7.66 5.66
CA TYR A 207 5.10 8.47 5.78
C TYR A 207 5.43 9.22 4.48
N ALA A 208 5.11 8.64 3.32
CA ALA A 208 5.35 9.25 2.01
C ALA A 208 4.27 10.26 1.61
N ALA A 209 3.02 10.04 2.03
CA ALA A 209 1.88 10.92 1.76
C ALA A 209 2.12 12.35 2.29
N ASP A 210 1.49 13.33 1.66
CA ASP A 210 1.56 14.73 2.09
C ASP A 210 0.77 14.95 3.40
N LEU A 211 -0.30 14.17 3.58
CA LEU A 211 -1.12 14.17 4.78
C LEU A 211 -1.61 12.76 5.10
N ARG A 212 -1.57 12.36 6.36
CA ARG A 212 -2.20 11.14 6.86
C ARG A 212 -3.56 11.47 7.48
N ALA A 213 -4.57 10.72 7.08
CA ALA A 213 -5.88 10.71 7.72
C ALA A 213 -6.10 9.41 8.50
N PRO A 214 -6.64 9.43 9.72
CA PRO A 214 -6.83 8.23 10.53
C PRO A 214 -7.91 7.29 9.98
N THR A 215 -8.79 7.79 9.13
CA THR A 215 -9.87 7.03 8.49
C THR A 215 -10.19 7.58 7.11
N PRO A 216 -10.81 6.79 6.21
CA PRO A 216 -11.29 7.28 4.92
C PRO A 216 -12.27 8.46 5.04
N THR A 217 -13.12 8.46 6.07
CA THR A 217 -14.04 9.57 6.37
C THR A 217 -13.28 10.84 6.73
N ALA A 218 -12.26 10.73 7.59
CA ALA A 218 -11.42 11.86 7.95
C ALA A 218 -10.65 12.41 6.75
N ALA A 219 -10.21 11.56 5.81
CA ALA A 219 -9.57 12.02 4.57
C ALA A 219 -10.51 12.91 3.74
N ALA A 220 -11.78 12.53 3.64
CA ALA A 220 -12.78 13.36 2.96
C ALA A 220 -12.98 14.72 3.66
N GLU A 221 -12.95 14.72 5.02
CA GLU A 221 -13.05 15.95 5.80
C GLU A 221 -11.83 16.88 5.63
N LEU A 222 -10.64 16.29 5.59
CA LEU A 222 -9.39 17.02 5.40
C LEU A 222 -9.23 17.54 3.97
N ALA A 223 -9.89 16.91 3.00
CA ALA A 223 -9.83 17.30 1.60
C ALA A 223 -10.67 18.54 1.27
N VAL A 224 -11.69 18.87 2.07
CA VAL A 224 -12.60 20.00 1.79
C VAL A 224 -12.99 20.76 3.07
N PRO A 225 -13.21 22.08 2.99
CA PRO A 225 -13.73 22.87 4.11
C PRO A 225 -15.21 22.55 4.39
N VAL A 226 -15.77 23.11 5.45
CA VAL A 226 -17.21 23.07 5.73
C VAL A 226 -17.92 24.15 4.93
N ARG A 227 -18.81 23.73 4.02
CA ARG A 227 -19.53 24.65 3.14
C ARG A 227 -20.33 25.72 3.90
N LEU A 228 -20.99 25.33 5.00
CA LEU A 228 -21.79 26.26 5.78
C LEU A 228 -20.95 27.34 6.46
N GLU A 229 -19.76 26.99 6.94
CA GLU A 229 -18.82 27.95 7.54
C GLU A 229 -18.34 28.98 6.50
N LEU A 230 -18.03 28.51 5.28
CA LEU A 230 -17.66 29.41 4.19
C LEU A 230 -18.79 30.36 3.81
N LEU A 231 -20.03 29.90 3.77
CA LEU A 231 -21.19 30.76 3.47
C LEU A 231 -21.46 31.76 4.57
N ALA A 232 -21.11 31.44 5.83
CA ALA A 232 -21.29 32.36 6.96
C ALA A 232 -20.22 33.47 7.01
N THR A 233 -19.13 33.33 6.25
CA THR A 233 -18.02 34.31 6.18
C THR A 233 -18.10 35.23 4.94
N LEU A 234 -19.06 35.00 4.06
CA LEU A 234 -19.35 35.83 2.87
C LEU A 234 -20.43 36.87 3.18
#